data_3b601c1a33dfffdd1e7a72afa898694d
#
_entry.id   3b601c1a33dfffdd1e7a72afa898694d
#
_cell.length_a   1.000
_cell.length_b   1.000
_cell.length_c   1.000
_cell.angle_alpha   90.00
_cell.angle_beta   90.00
_cell.angle_gamma   90.00
#
_symmetry.space_group_name_H-M   'P 1'
#
loop_
_entity.id
_entity.type
_entity.pdbx_description
1 polymer ?
#
loop_
_entity_poly.entity_id
_entity_poly.type
_entity_poly.pdbx_seq_one_letter_code
_entity_poly.pdbx_strand_id
1 'polypeptide(L)'
;MSDLTALPADFTWGVATAAYQIEGAVAEDGRSPSIWDTFSHTPGKVDGGDTGDIACDHYHRVPEDIGLIRQLGADAYRFSVAWPRVVPGGDGPVNKAGLDFYDRLVDGLLEAGVTPFATLYHWDLPQVLQDRGGWTVRETSEHFAAYASQVVERLGDRVKDWATLNEPLCSAWIGHLEGRMAPGLTDLTAAVRASYHLHLGHGLAVQAIRAASSDARVGIVNNLSPIEPASTSEADLAAARRADGHINRWWLDPILGRGYPQDMVEEYGVDLPVRQGDLETIAAPLDWLGLNYYFRQIVTADPDGTAPHARQVSVPGARLTHMDWEVHAEGLEQLLLRLTEEYGVGRIYVTENGSAYEDVVAADGSVHDPERVRYLEEHLAACARAVGKGAPLAGYFAWSLMDNFEWAYGYDKRFGLVHVDYATQRRTVKSSGLRYAELVREHAGRREGRTAA
;
A
#
# COMPACT_ATOMS: atom_id res chain seq x y z
N MET A 1 -22.97 7.50 15.72
CA MET A 1 -21.79 6.82 16.27
C MET A 1 -21.70 5.48 15.55
N SER A 2 -20.56 5.23 14.89
CA SER A 2 -20.32 3.96 14.18
C SER A 2 -20.30 2.82 15.20
N ASP A 3 -21.09 1.78 14.98
CA ASP A 3 -21.08 0.62 15.85
C ASP A 3 -19.84 -0.26 15.52
N LEU A 4 -18.77 -0.09 16.29
CA LEU A 4 -17.54 -0.84 16.18
C LEU A 4 -17.48 -2.04 17.14
N THR A 5 -18.62 -2.46 17.70
CA THR A 5 -18.68 -3.54 18.71
C THR A 5 -18.32 -4.92 18.15
N ALA A 6 -18.42 -5.11 16.84
CA ALA A 6 -18.05 -6.37 16.18
C ALA A 6 -16.54 -6.55 16.00
N LEU A 7 -15.74 -5.47 16.07
CA LEU A 7 -14.29 -5.58 15.94
C LEU A 7 -13.68 -6.43 17.06
N PRO A 8 -12.69 -7.31 16.76
CA PRO A 8 -12.04 -8.16 17.75
C PRO A 8 -11.41 -7.34 18.88
N ALA A 9 -11.32 -7.91 20.09
CA ALA A 9 -10.67 -7.24 21.21
C ALA A 9 -9.17 -6.98 20.97
N ASP A 10 -8.52 -7.81 20.18
CA ASP A 10 -7.10 -7.68 19.77
C ASP A 10 -6.93 -6.99 18.40
N PHE A 11 -7.96 -6.25 17.95
CA PHE A 11 -7.90 -5.51 16.69
C PHE A 11 -6.78 -4.48 16.70
N THR A 12 -5.93 -4.52 15.67
CA THR A 12 -4.79 -3.62 15.53
C THR A 12 -5.22 -2.30 14.89
N TRP A 13 -5.01 -1.20 15.61
CA TRP A 13 -5.18 0.14 15.10
C TRP A 13 -3.84 0.71 14.64
N GLY A 14 -3.71 0.97 13.35
CA GLY A 14 -2.44 1.41 12.77
C GLY A 14 -2.57 2.67 11.92
N VAL A 15 -1.41 3.25 11.63
CA VAL A 15 -1.24 4.28 10.61
C VAL A 15 -0.13 3.85 9.66
N ALA A 16 -0.16 4.30 8.42
CA ALA A 16 0.78 3.88 7.38
C ALA A 16 1.46 5.06 6.69
N THR A 17 2.66 4.81 6.17
CA THR A 17 3.41 5.70 5.27
C THR A 17 4.28 4.88 4.32
N ALA A 18 4.89 5.54 3.32
CA ALA A 18 5.91 4.95 2.46
C ALA A 18 7.20 5.80 2.44
N ALA A 19 8.34 5.14 2.33
CA ALA A 19 9.65 5.75 2.47
C ALA A 19 9.87 6.95 1.54
N TYR A 20 9.70 6.79 0.22
CA TYR A 20 9.92 7.87 -0.74
C TYR A 20 8.99 9.07 -0.49
N GLN A 21 7.77 8.81 0.00
CA GLN A 21 6.75 9.85 0.21
C GLN A 21 7.02 10.74 1.43
N ILE A 22 7.80 10.25 2.42
CA ILE A 22 8.00 11.01 3.67
C ILE A 22 9.45 11.25 4.08
N GLU A 23 10.39 10.35 3.71
CA GLU A 23 11.74 10.39 4.29
C GLU A 23 12.53 11.62 3.92
N GLY A 24 12.57 11.98 2.64
CA GLY A 24 13.55 12.93 2.12
C GLY A 24 14.97 12.37 2.21
N ALA A 25 15.95 13.27 2.44
CA ALA A 25 17.37 12.89 2.61
C ALA A 25 17.89 12.01 1.46
N VAL A 26 17.48 12.31 0.22
CA VAL A 26 17.69 11.44 -0.96
C VAL A 26 19.14 11.29 -1.36
N ALA A 27 20.02 12.18 -0.93
CA ALA A 27 21.45 12.14 -1.20
C ALA A 27 22.31 11.94 0.07
N GLU A 28 21.68 11.57 1.21
CA GLU A 28 22.38 11.44 2.48
C GLU A 28 22.72 9.99 2.81
N ASP A 29 23.77 9.81 3.61
CA ASP A 29 24.20 8.53 4.18
C ASP A 29 24.36 7.40 3.15
N GLY A 30 24.76 7.74 1.93
CA GLY A 30 25.07 6.78 0.86
C GLY A 30 23.84 6.17 0.17
N ARG A 31 22.65 6.75 0.33
CA ARG A 31 21.47 6.39 -0.47
C ARG A 31 21.75 6.66 -1.95
N SER A 32 21.36 5.74 -2.83
CA SER A 32 21.38 5.93 -4.28
C SER A 32 20.00 6.38 -4.81
N PRO A 33 19.92 6.92 -6.03
CA PRO A 33 18.65 7.23 -6.65
C PRO A 33 17.77 6.00 -6.84
N SER A 34 16.47 6.17 -6.63
CA SER A 34 15.42 5.25 -7.07
C SER A 34 14.82 5.67 -8.40
N ILE A 35 13.97 4.84 -8.98
CA ILE A 35 13.18 5.20 -10.17
C ILE A 35 12.29 6.42 -9.93
N TRP A 36 11.86 6.67 -8.69
CA TRP A 36 11.07 7.83 -8.34
C TRP A 36 11.89 9.12 -8.27
N ASP A 37 13.16 9.05 -7.85
CA ASP A 37 14.06 10.21 -7.96
C ASP A 37 14.20 10.63 -9.43
N THR A 38 14.47 9.67 -10.33
CA THR A 38 14.59 9.94 -11.77
C THR A 38 13.27 10.45 -12.36
N PHE A 39 12.15 9.84 -12.01
CA PHE A 39 10.83 10.18 -12.54
C PHE A 39 10.40 11.58 -12.12
N SER A 40 10.51 11.92 -10.83
CA SER A 40 10.09 13.22 -10.31
C SER A 40 10.94 14.39 -10.81
N HIS A 41 12.21 14.15 -11.14
CA HIS A 41 13.08 15.15 -11.76
C HIS A 41 12.90 15.24 -13.28
N THR A 42 12.10 14.35 -13.89
CA THR A 42 11.79 14.42 -15.32
C THR A 42 10.68 15.45 -15.57
N PRO A 43 10.93 16.51 -16.35
CA PRO A 43 9.92 17.56 -16.58
C PRO A 43 8.56 17.03 -17.06
N GLY A 44 7.49 17.48 -16.42
CA GLY A 44 6.11 17.13 -16.78
C GLY A 44 5.63 15.75 -16.29
N LYS A 45 6.42 15.05 -15.49
CA LYS A 45 6.04 13.75 -14.93
C LYS A 45 5.32 13.85 -13.58
N VAL A 46 5.58 14.90 -12.82
CA VAL A 46 4.94 15.18 -11.53
C VAL A 46 4.31 16.56 -11.59
N ASP A 47 3.10 16.69 -11.07
CA ASP A 47 2.38 17.96 -10.98
C ASP A 47 3.20 18.99 -10.17
N GLY A 48 3.18 20.24 -10.62
CA GLY A 48 3.97 21.30 -9.99
C GLY A 48 5.50 21.17 -10.16
N GLY A 49 5.99 20.06 -10.72
CA GLY A 49 7.43 19.74 -10.75
C GLY A 49 7.97 19.38 -9.37
N ASP A 50 7.11 18.90 -8.49
CA ASP A 50 7.45 18.49 -7.14
C ASP A 50 8.34 17.24 -7.12
N THR A 51 9.17 17.10 -6.08
CA THR A 51 10.08 15.96 -5.88
C THR A 51 9.98 15.44 -4.44
N GLY A 52 10.43 14.19 -4.23
CA GLY A 52 10.53 13.61 -2.89
C GLY A 52 11.83 13.97 -2.14
N ASP A 53 12.61 14.95 -2.62
CA ASP A 53 13.96 15.24 -2.11
C ASP A 53 13.98 15.59 -0.62
N ILE A 54 12.99 16.35 -0.18
CA ILE A 54 12.78 16.72 1.24
C ILE A 54 11.56 15.98 1.78
N ALA A 55 10.51 15.84 0.99
CA ALA A 55 9.24 15.24 1.37
C ALA A 55 8.72 15.81 2.71
N CYS A 56 8.58 14.97 3.73
CA CYS A 56 8.22 15.38 5.08
C CYS A 56 9.42 15.43 6.03
N ASP A 57 10.64 15.32 5.50
CA ASP A 57 11.87 15.33 6.31
C ASP A 57 11.86 14.31 7.48
N HIS A 58 11.15 13.19 7.27
CA HIS A 58 11.00 12.15 8.30
C HIS A 58 12.36 11.58 8.73
N TYR A 59 13.32 11.50 7.80
CA TYR A 59 14.67 11.01 8.08
C TYR A 59 15.32 11.70 9.29
N HIS A 60 15.08 13.00 9.45
CA HIS A 60 15.62 13.80 10.56
C HIS A 60 14.62 13.98 11.72
N ARG A 61 13.33 13.61 11.52
CA ARG A 61 12.24 13.91 12.45
C ARG A 61 11.58 12.66 13.06
N VAL A 62 12.23 11.50 13.00
CA VAL A 62 11.69 10.24 13.53
C VAL A 62 11.12 10.37 14.95
N PRO A 63 11.78 11.01 15.94
CA PRO A 63 11.22 11.13 17.29
C PRO A 63 9.93 11.98 17.36
N GLU A 64 9.83 13.05 16.54
CA GLU A 64 8.64 13.89 16.44
C GLU A 64 7.47 13.07 15.86
N ASP A 65 7.72 12.34 14.76
CA ASP A 65 6.69 11.58 14.06
C ASP A 65 6.23 10.35 14.88
N ILE A 66 7.10 9.70 15.63
CA ILE A 66 6.72 8.68 16.62
C ILE A 66 5.82 9.30 17.73
N GLY A 67 6.12 10.51 18.15
CA GLY A 67 5.28 11.26 19.09
C GLY A 67 3.85 11.45 18.58
N LEU A 68 3.69 11.73 17.27
CA LEU A 68 2.37 11.84 16.62
C LEU A 68 1.63 10.49 16.59
N ILE A 69 2.31 9.39 16.27
CA ILE A 69 1.71 8.04 16.29
C ILE A 69 1.13 7.72 17.67
N ARG A 70 1.90 8.03 18.75
CA ARG A 70 1.42 7.89 20.13
C ARG A 70 0.23 8.82 20.43
N GLN A 71 0.26 10.06 19.97
CA GLN A 71 -0.83 11.01 20.16
C GLN A 71 -2.14 10.53 19.51
N LEU A 72 -2.03 9.88 18.35
CA LEU A 72 -3.17 9.24 17.66
C LEU A 72 -3.62 7.95 18.37
N GLY A 73 -2.84 7.42 19.31
CA GLY A 73 -3.13 6.18 20.03
C GLY A 73 -3.01 4.93 19.17
N ALA A 74 -2.28 4.98 18.06
CA ALA A 74 -2.12 3.83 17.19
C ALA A 74 -1.25 2.75 17.85
N ASP A 75 -1.70 1.49 17.77
CA ASP A 75 -1.00 0.30 18.28
C ASP A 75 0.17 -0.13 17.37
N ALA A 76 0.08 0.24 16.07
CA ALA A 76 1.03 -0.19 15.06
C ALA A 76 1.36 0.93 14.06
N TYR A 77 2.55 0.85 13.50
CA TYR A 77 2.98 1.71 12.40
C TYR A 77 3.50 0.87 11.24
N ARG A 78 2.85 1.03 10.09
CA ARG A 78 3.31 0.43 8.84
C ARG A 78 4.15 1.45 8.07
N PHE A 79 5.41 1.10 7.85
CA PHE A 79 6.38 1.89 7.09
C PHE A 79 7.02 1.03 6.01
N SER A 80 7.59 1.64 4.98
CA SER A 80 8.41 0.90 4.02
C SER A 80 9.89 1.14 4.22
N VAL A 81 10.69 0.17 3.78
CA VAL A 81 12.15 0.25 3.79
C VAL A 81 12.63 0.64 2.40
N ALA A 82 13.32 1.77 2.25
CA ALA A 82 13.86 2.21 0.98
C ALA A 82 15.02 1.31 0.52
N TRP A 83 14.77 0.49 -0.48
CA TRP A 83 15.79 -0.40 -1.06
C TRP A 83 17.06 0.37 -1.47
N PRO A 84 16.99 1.53 -2.17
CA PRO A 84 18.18 2.30 -2.54
C PRO A 84 18.95 2.89 -1.34
N ARG A 85 18.33 2.99 -0.16
CA ARG A 85 19.01 3.41 1.07
C ARG A 85 19.78 2.26 1.70
N VAL A 86 19.23 1.04 1.64
CA VAL A 86 19.82 -0.13 2.27
C VAL A 86 20.83 -0.83 1.38
N VAL A 87 20.53 -0.99 0.09
CA VAL A 87 21.42 -1.60 -0.91
C VAL A 87 21.55 -0.67 -2.12
N PRO A 88 22.40 0.36 -2.05
CA PRO A 88 22.51 1.39 -3.09
C PRO A 88 22.88 0.86 -4.47
N GLY A 89 23.59 -0.26 -4.55
CA GLY A 89 23.91 -0.95 -5.80
C GLY A 89 22.73 -1.71 -6.40
N GLY A 90 21.61 -1.80 -5.68
CA GLY A 90 20.48 -2.66 -5.99
C GLY A 90 20.75 -4.13 -5.64
N ASP A 91 21.97 -4.56 -5.75
CA ASP A 91 22.52 -5.84 -5.34
C ASP A 91 23.85 -5.62 -4.58
N GLY A 92 24.37 -6.67 -3.94
CA GLY A 92 25.67 -6.64 -3.27
C GLY A 92 25.63 -6.12 -1.83
N PRO A 93 26.63 -5.31 -1.40
CA PRO A 93 26.80 -5.02 0.01
C PRO A 93 25.75 -4.04 0.57
N VAL A 94 25.39 -4.26 1.83
CA VAL A 94 24.51 -3.39 2.59
C VAL A 94 25.20 -2.07 2.92
N ASN A 95 24.46 -0.99 2.78
CA ASN A 95 24.81 0.31 3.33
C ASN A 95 24.44 0.36 4.83
N LYS A 96 25.47 0.29 5.67
CA LYS A 96 25.27 0.25 7.12
C LYS A 96 24.51 1.48 7.64
N ALA A 97 24.81 2.68 7.16
CA ALA A 97 24.16 3.90 7.60
C ALA A 97 22.65 3.90 7.26
N GLY A 98 22.28 3.34 6.09
CA GLY A 98 20.88 3.15 5.71
C GLY A 98 20.13 2.20 6.63
N LEU A 99 20.74 1.06 7.01
CA LEU A 99 20.14 0.13 7.99
C LEU A 99 20.08 0.73 9.39
N ASP A 100 21.09 1.45 9.82
CA ASP A 100 21.13 2.10 11.15
C ASP A 100 19.99 3.14 11.30
N PHE A 101 19.50 3.73 10.20
CA PHE A 101 18.30 4.58 10.22
C PHE A 101 17.06 3.76 10.61
N TYR A 102 16.83 2.62 9.95
CA TYR A 102 15.68 1.76 10.28
C TYR A 102 15.81 1.09 11.65
N ASP A 103 17.01 0.79 12.10
CA ASP A 103 17.25 0.36 13.50
C ASP A 103 16.72 1.39 14.50
N ARG A 104 17.11 2.66 14.34
CA ARG A 104 16.64 3.75 15.21
C ARG A 104 15.13 3.94 15.16
N LEU A 105 14.52 3.81 13.95
CA LEU A 105 13.08 3.89 13.79
C LEU A 105 12.39 2.75 14.56
N VAL A 106 12.83 1.51 14.36
CA VAL A 106 12.25 0.32 15.02
C VAL A 106 12.40 0.39 16.54
N ASP A 107 13.59 0.75 17.03
CA ASP A 107 13.83 0.91 18.47
C ASP A 107 12.92 1.97 19.07
N GLY A 108 12.81 3.15 18.42
CA GLY A 108 11.94 4.22 18.88
C GLY A 108 10.46 3.86 18.87
N LEU A 109 9.99 3.08 17.90
CA LEU A 109 8.61 2.56 17.86
C LEU A 109 8.36 1.62 19.05
N LEU A 110 9.25 0.66 19.30
CA LEU A 110 9.12 -0.29 20.39
C LEU A 110 9.19 0.39 21.76
N GLU A 111 10.10 1.36 21.94
CA GLU A 111 10.16 2.21 23.16
C GLU A 111 8.86 2.99 23.38
N ALA A 112 8.20 3.37 22.27
CA ALA A 112 6.89 4.04 22.29
C ALA A 112 5.71 3.10 22.52
N GLY A 113 5.93 1.77 22.55
CA GLY A 113 4.88 0.75 22.62
C GLY A 113 4.12 0.55 21.31
N VAL A 114 4.70 0.93 20.17
CA VAL A 114 4.11 0.83 18.83
C VAL A 114 4.71 -0.37 18.10
N THR A 115 3.87 -1.26 17.60
CA THR A 115 4.30 -2.45 16.84
C THR A 115 4.73 -2.05 15.42
N PRO A 116 5.98 -2.38 15.00
CA PRO A 116 6.43 -2.10 13.65
C PRO A 116 5.89 -3.14 12.65
N PHE A 117 5.30 -2.67 11.56
CA PHE A 117 4.95 -3.42 10.35
C PHE A 117 5.81 -2.91 9.20
N ALA A 118 6.71 -3.73 8.67
CA ALA A 118 7.63 -3.32 7.63
C ALA A 118 7.22 -3.80 6.25
N THR A 119 7.18 -2.89 5.28
CA THR A 119 7.00 -3.18 3.86
C THR A 119 8.34 -3.09 3.15
N LEU A 120 8.76 -4.18 2.47
CA LEU A 120 10.09 -4.23 1.85
C LEU A 120 10.18 -3.49 0.53
N TYR A 121 9.09 -3.35 -0.19
CA TYR A 121 9.04 -2.61 -1.46
C TYR A 121 7.76 -1.79 -1.58
N HIS A 122 7.93 -0.48 -1.68
CA HIS A 122 6.86 0.47 -1.92
C HIS A 122 7.26 1.43 -3.07
N TRP A 123 7.56 0.81 -4.23
CA TRP A 123 7.75 1.38 -5.56
C TRP A 123 9.11 2.05 -5.83
N ASP A 124 9.97 2.14 -4.86
CA ASP A 124 11.27 2.82 -4.91
C ASP A 124 12.43 1.90 -5.33
N LEU A 125 12.27 1.23 -6.49
CA LEU A 125 13.31 0.38 -7.09
C LEU A 125 14.60 1.22 -7.29
N PRO A 126 15.79 0.72 -6.88
CA PRO A 126 17.04 1.38 -7.21
C PRO A 126 17.18 1.63 -8.72
N GLN A 127 17.51 2.86 -9.13
CA GLN A 127 17.62 3.22 -10.53
C GLN A 127 18.61 2.33 -11.28
N VAL A 128 19.69 1.92 -10.63
CA VAL A 128 20.70 1.02 -11.21
C VAL A 128 20.12 -0.36 -11.61
N LEU A 129 19.08 -0.83 -10.95
CA LEU A 129 18.35 -2.05 -11.36
C LEU A 129 17.44 -1.76 -12.54
N GLN A 130 16.78 -0.60 -12.55
CA GLN A 130 15.95 -0.18 -13.68
C GLN A 130 16.77 -0.06 -14.96
N ASP A 131 17.99 0.46 -14.86
CA ASP A 131 18.93 0.60 -15.99
C ASP A 131 19.37 -0.76 -16.58
N ARG A 132 19.18 -1.85 -15.80
CA ARG A 132 19.43 -3.24 -16.20
C ARG A 132 18.15 -3.99 -16.61
N GLY A 133 17.01 -3.29 -16.71
CA GLY A 133 15.70 -3.83 -17.09
C GLY A 133 14.63 -3.83 -16.00
N GLY A 134 15.00 -3.53 -14.76
CA GLY A 134 14.06 -3.40 -13.64
C GLY A 134 13.20 -4.66 -13.46
N TRP A 135 11.93 -4.49 -13.15
CA TRP A 135 11.01 -5.62 -12.98
C TRP A 135 10.69 -6.41 -14.27
N THR A 136 11.16 -5.95 -15.45
CA THR A 136 10.96 -6.71 -16.70
C THR A 136 11.90 -7.91 -16.82
N VAL A 137 12.91 -8.02 -15.94
CA VAL A 137 13.89 -9.13 -15.93
C VAL A 137 13.86 -9.88 -14.60
N ARG A 138 14.14 -11.19 -14.69
CA ARG A 138 14.05 -12.12 -13.54
C ARG A 138 15.03 -11.79 -12.43
N GLU A 139 16.21 -11.34 -12.79
CA GLU A 139 17.30 -11.02 -11.87
C GLU A 139 16.85 -10.02 -10.79
N THR A 140 15.93 -9.10 -11.11
CA THR A 140 15.37 -8.16 -10.12
C THR A 140 14.60 -8.89 -9.02
N SER A 141 13.89 -9.98 -9.35
CA SER A 141 13.19 -10.80 -8.34
C SER A 141 14.19 -11.48 -7.39
N GLU A 142 15.32 -11.95 -7.92
CA GLU A 142 16.39 -12.58 -7.14
C GLU A 142 17.13 -11.57 -6.25
N HIS A 143 17.42 -10.39 -6.78
CA HIS A 143 18.01 -9.28 -6.02
C HIS A 143 17.07 -8.79 -4.90
N PHE A 144 15.75 -8.75 -5.16
CA PHE A 144 14.75 -8.41 -4.16
C PHE A 144 14.75 -9.40 -2.99
N ALA A 145 14.83 -10.69 -3.26
CA ALA A 145 14.91 -11.71 -2.20
C ALA A 145 16.19 -11.59 -1.38
N ALA A 146 17.34 -11.29 -2.02
CA ALA A 146 18.60 -11.06 -1.33
C ALA A 146 18.54 -9.81 -0.44
N TYR A 147 17.97 -8.71 -0.94
CA TYR A 147 17.72 -7.50 -0.16
C TYR A 147 16.78 -7.79 1.03
N ALA A 148 15.69 -8.52 0.81
CA ALA A 148 14.76 -8.91 1.87
C ALA A 148 15.46 -9.67 3.00
N SER A 149 16.32 -10.65 2.66
CA SER A 149 17.14 -11.39 3.64
C SER A 149 17.99 -10.45 4.50
N GLN A 150 18.73 -9.54 3.83
CA GLN A 150 19.63 -8.59 4.51
C GLN A 150 18.91 -7.66 5.49
N VAL A 151 17.71 -7.18 5.11
CA VAL A 151 16.88 -6.34 6.00
C VAL A 151 16.37 -7.15 7.19
N VAL A 152 15.86 -8.37 6.94
CA VAL A 152 15.29 -9.22 7.99
C VAL A 152 16.37 -9.76 8.93
N GLU A 153 17.55 -10.08 8.44
CA GLU A 153 18.71 -10.46 9.29
C GLU A 153 19.06 -9.36 10.30
N ARG A 154 18.86 -8.09 9.95
CA ARG A 154 19.14 -6.94 10.83
C ARG A 154 17.99 -6.58 11.77
N LEU A 155 16.76 -6.63 11.31
CA LEU A 155 15.59 -6.10 12.01
C LEU A 155 14.63 -7.20 12.53
N GLY A 156 14.78 -8.45 12.08
CA GLY A 156 13.83 -9.53 12.32
C GLY A 156 13.79 -10.03 13.77
N ASP A 157 14.76 -9.66 14.59
CA ASP A 157 14.72 -9.85 16.04
C ASP A 157 13.59 -9.03 16.69
N ARG A 158 13.23 -7.89 16.12
CA ARG A 158 12.27 -6.89 16.62
C ARG A 158 11.02 -6.73 15.76
N VAL A 159 11.15 -6.76 14.45
CA VAL A 159 10.02 -6.68 13.49
C VAL A 159 9.53 -8.09 13.20
N LYS A 160 8.22 -8.33 13.39
CA LYS A 160 7.62 -9.65 13.16
C LYS A 160 6.68 -9.68 11.96
N ASP A 161 6.06 -8.56 11.60
CA ASP A 161 5.12 -8.44 10.49
C ASP A 161 5.78 -7.79 9.27
N TRP A 162 5.88 -8.57 8.19
CA TRP A 162 6.57 -8.19 6.97
C TRP A 162 5.63 -8.25 5.78
N ALA A 163 5.49 -7.13 5.07
CA ALA A 163 4.92 -7.12 3.73
C ALA A 163 6.04 -7.18 2.70
N THR A 164 5.96 -8.10 1.77
CA THR A 164 6.96 -8.17 0.68
C THR A 164 6.81 -6.98 -0.26
N LEU A 165 5.64 -6.82 -0.86
CA LEU A 165 5.33 -5.78 -1.84
C LEU A 165 4.11 -4.98 -1.39
N ASN A 166 4.11 -3.68 -1.69
CA ASN A 166 2.91 -2.86 -1.71
C ASN A 166 2.43 -2.69 -3.14
N GLU A 167 1.16 -3.06 -3.38
CA GLU A 167 0.44 -2.80 -4.63
C GLU A 167 1.26 -3.10 -5.90
N PRO A 168 1.63 -4.34 -6.14
CA PRO A 168 2.40 -4.69 -7.34
C PRO A 168 1.68 -4.28 -8.64
N LEU A 169 0.35 -4.14 -8.61
CA LEU A 169 -0.46 -3.57 -9.69
C LEU A 169 0.06 -2.19 -10.11
N CYS A 170 0.31 -1.30 -9.15
CA CYS A 170 0.74 0.07 -9.45
C CYS A 170 2.11 0.07 -10.14
N SER A 171 3.04 -0.75 -9.66
CA SER A 171 4.35 -0.89 -10.30
C SER A 171 4.24 -1.45 -11.73
N ALA A 172 3.41 -2.48 -11.95
CA ALA A 172 3.28 -3.12 -13.26
C ALA A 172 2.36 -2.33 -14.20
N TRP A 173 1.08 -2.13 -13.85
CA TRP A 173 0.14 -1.51 -14.78
C TRP A 173 0.35 0.01 -14.87
N ILE A 174 0.41 0.72 -13.75
CA ILE A 174 0.51 2.19 -13.80
C ILE A 174 1.92 2.62 -14.21
N GLY A 175 2.95 1.88 -13.78
CA GLY A 175 4.34 2.20 -14.09
C GLY A 175 4.83 1.74 -15.45
N HIS A 176 4.38 0.57 -15.95
CA HIS A 176 4.91 -0.02 -17.19
C HIS A 176 3.89 -0.05 -18.34
N LEU A 177 2.55 0.01 -18.08
CA LEU A 177 1.53 0.03 -19.12
C LEU A 177 1.00 1.45 -19.38
N GLU A 178 0.65 2.19 -18.32
CA GLU A 178 0.05 3.52 -18.44
C GLU A 178 1.10 4.65 -18.47
N GLY A 179 2.26 4.44 -17.89
CA GLY A 179 3.36 5.41 -17.83
C GLY A 179 3.10 6.64 -16.96
N ARG A 180 2.04 6.61 -16.14
CA ARG A 180 1.68 7.71 -15.21
C ARG A 180 2.51 7.73 -13.93
N MET A 181 3.18 6.62 -13.61
CA MET A 181 4.08 6.48 -12.48
C MET A 181 5.43 5.94 -12.94
N ALA A 182 6.45 6.02 -12.08
CA ALA A 182 7.75 5.45 -12.36
C ALA A 182 7.65 3.93 -12.65
N PRO A 183 8.41 3.39 -13.60
CA PRO A 183 9.47 4.03 -14.40
C PRO A 183 8.96 4.83 -15.62
N GLY A 184 7.65 4.92 -15.87
CA GLY A 184 7.04 5.73 -16.92
C GLY A 184 7.02 5.07 -18.29
N LEU A 185 6.96 3.73 -18.36
CA LEU A 185 6.85 2.95 -19.60
C LEU A 185 5.39 2.81 -20.04
N THR A 186 5.18 2.61 -21.34
CA THR A 186 3.87 2.40 -21.97
C THR A 186 3.91 1.16 -22.87
N ASP A 187 4.22 0.00 -22.28
CA ASP A 187 4.45 -1.26 -23.01
C ASP A 187 3.76 -2.41 -22.29
N LEU A 188 2.75 -3.03 -22.93
CA LEU A 188 2.00 -4.15 -22.37
C LEU A 188 2.89 -5.36 -22.09
N THR A 189 3.85 -5.66 -22.96
CA THR A 189 4.76 -6.79 -22.77
C THR A 189 5.66 -6.56 -21.54
N ALA A 190 6.17 -5.34 -21.38
CA ALA A 190 6.95 -4.96 -20.21
C ALA A 190 6.11 -5.03 -18.94
N ALA A 191 4.86 -4.56 -18.95
CA ALA A 191 3.95 -4.58 -17.83
C ALA A 191 3.60 -6.02 -17.38
N VAL A 192 3.28 -6.91 -18.32
CA VAL A 192 2.97 -8.32 -18.04
C VAL A 192 4.20 -9.04 -17.48
N ARG A 193 5.40 -8.78 -18.03
CA ARG A 193 6.64 -9.34 -17.48
C ARG A 193 6.96 -8.80 -16.10
N ALA A 194 6.77 -7.49 -15.88
CA ALA A 194 6.96 -6.88 -14.58
C ALA A 194 6.01 -7.47 -13.53
N SER A 195 4.73 -7.66 -13.87
CA SER A 195 3.75 -8.28 -12.96
C SER A 195 4.16 -9.70 -12.56
N TYR A 196 4.64 -10.49 -13.52
CA TYR A 196 5.14 -11.83 -13.26
C TYR A 196 6.37 -11.83 -12.34
N HIS A 197 7.36 -10.97 -12.61
CA HIS A 197 8.57 -10.93 -11.80
C HIS A 197 8.35 -10.31 -10.42
N LEU A 198 7.38 -9.41 -10.27
CA LEU A 198 6.91 -8.95 -8.95
C LEU A 198 6.34 -10.11 -8.12
N HIS A 199 5.45 -10.94 -8.71
CA HIS A 199 4.94 -12.14 -8.03
C HIS A 199 6.07 -13.13 -7.70
N LEU A 200 7.00 -13.38 -8.61
CA LEU A 200 8.14 -14.24 -8.35
C LEU A 200 9.02 -13.69 -7.23
N GLY A 201 9.29 -12.37 -7.27
CA GLY A 201 10.03 -11.67 -6.22
C GLY A 201 9.35 -11.78 -4.86
N HIS A 202 8.01 -11.67 -4.83
CA HIS A 202 7.23 -11.93 -3.61
C HIS A 202 7.51 -13.33 -3.04
N GLY A 203 7.34 -14.38 -3.85
CA GLY A 203 7.51 -15.74 -3.39
C GLY A 203 8.94 -16.04 -2.93
N LEU A 204 9.95 -15.59 -3.68
CA LEU A 204 11.35 -15.70 -3.29
C LEU A 204 11.66 -14.95 -2.00
N ALA A 205 11.10 -13.75 -1.81
CA ALA A 205 11.25 -12.98 -0.58
C ALA A 205 10.58 -13.67 0.62
N VAL A 206 9.40 -14.30 0.46
CA VAL A 206 8.77 -15.10 1.53
C VAL A 206 9.71 -16.20 2.03
N GLN A 207 10.36 -16.90 1.10
CA GLN A 207 11.33 -17.95 1.46
C GLN A 207 12.56 -17.37 2.18
N ALA A 208 13.10 -16.26 1.68
CA ALA A 208 14.27 -15.59 2.26
C ALA A 208 13.98 -15.04 3.67
N ILE A 209 12.81 -14.39 3.86
CA ILE A 209 12.38 -13.86 5.16
C ILE A 209 12.27 -14.98 6.20
N ARG A 210 11.62 -16.09 5.85
CA ARG A 210 11.45 -17.24 6.76
C ARG A 210 12.76 -17.96 7.08
N ALA A 211 13.71 -17.95 6.15
CA ALA A 211 15.04 -18.47 6.40
C ALA A 211 15.83 -17.58 7.37
N ALA A 212 15.66 -16.25 7.28
CA ALA A 212 16.33 -15.28 8.14
C ALA A 212 15.68 -15.13 9.53
N SER A 213 14.34 -15.29 9.64
CA SER A 213 13.59 -15.17 10.89
C SER A 213 12.45 -16.19 10.93
N SER A 214 12.58 -17.19 11.81
CA SER A 214 11.63 -18.32 11.90
C SER A 214 10.26 -17.94 12.49
N ASP A 215 10.14 -16.81 13.17
CA ASP A 215 8.92 -16.28 13.78
C ASP A 215 8.34 -15.08 13.02
N ALA A 216 8.89 -14.78 11.82
CA ALA A 216 8.37 -13.76 10.95
C ALA A 216 6.98 -14.15 10.40
N ARG A 217 6.04 -13.21 10.45
CA ARG A 217 4.74 -13.30 9.79
C ARG A 217 4.81 -12.53 8.48
N VAL A 218 4.59 -13.20 7.38
CA VAL A 218 4.80 -12.63 6.04
C VAL A 218 3.49 -12.51 5.30
N GLY A 219 3.26 -11.34 4.73
CA GLY A 219 2.14 -11.03 3.86
C GLY A 219 2.56 -10.30 2.58
N ILE A 220 1.57 -10.01 1.76
CA ILE A 220 1.65 -9.10 0.61
C ILE A 220 0.49 -8.14 0.68
N VAL A 221 0.64 -6.95 0.13
CA VAL A 221 -0.41 -5.92 0.13
C VAL A 221 -0.88 -5.69 -1.31
N ASN A 222 -2.17 -5.93 -1.54
CA ASN A 222 -2.81 -5.67 -2.82
C ASN A 222 -3.85 -4.56 -2.70
N ASN A 223 -3.86 -3.64 -3.68
CA ASN A 223 -4.96 -2.72 -3.89
C ASN A 223 -6.03 -3.38 -4.75
N LEU A 224 -7.22 -3.49 -4.21
CA LEU A 224 -8.36 -4.14 -4.85
C LEU A 224 -9.53 -3.17 -4.97
N SER A 225 -10.36 -3.37 -5.97
CA SER A 225 -11.58 -2.58 -6.18
C SER A 225 -12.76 -3.50 -6.49
N PRO A 226 -13.94 -3.29 -5.92
CA PRO A 226 -15.16 -3.89 -6.46
C PRO A 226 -15.37 -3.39 -7.90
N ILE A 227 -15.62 -4.30 -8.81
CA ILE A 227 -15.87 -4.00 -10.22
C ILE A 227 -17.32 -4.30 -10.54
N GLU A 228 -18.04 -3.29 -11.02
CA GLU A 228 -19.44 -3.40 -11.37
C GLU A 228 -19.67 -3.04 -12.84
N PRO A 229 -20.55 -3.75 -13.58
CA PRO A 229 -20.89 -3.37 -14.95
C PRO A 229 -21.77 -2.12 -14.96
N ALA A 230 -21.57 -1.22 -15.93
CA ALA A 230 -22.39 -0.02 -16.09
C ALA A 230 -23.84 -0.32 -16.50
N SER A 231 -24.08 -1.50 -17.10
CA SER A 231 -25.41 -1.99 -17.46
C SER A 231 -25.47 -3.52 -17.42
N THR A 232 -26.66 -4.07 -17.63
CA THR A 232 -26.88 -5.52 -17.74
C THR A 232 -26.64 -6.07 -19.16
N SER A 233 -26.06 -5.29 -20.08
CA SER A 233 -25.70 -5.77 -21.41
C SER A 233 -24.58 -6.82 -21.32
N GLU A 234 -24.60 -7.79 -22.25
CA GLU A 234 -23.56 -8.81 -22.32
C GLU A 234 -22.15 -8.19 -22.47
N ALA A 235 -22.06 -7.08 -23.21
CA ALA A 235 -20.81 -6.37 -23.43
C ALA A 235 -20.23 -5.78 -22.12
N ASP A 236 -21.08 -5.11 -21.29
CA ASP A 236 -20.65 -4.52 -20.03
C ASP A 236 -20.37 -5.60 -18.97
N LEU A 237 -21.14 -6.67 -18.94
CA LEU A 237 -20.86 -7.82 -18.06
C LEU A 237 -19.50 -8.47 -18.39
N ALA A 238 -19.21 -8.64 -19.68
CA ALA A 238 -17.92 -9.17 -20.12
C ALA A 238 -16.75 -8.20 -19.80
N ALA A 239 -16.98 -6.90 -19.99
CA ALA A 239 -16.00 -5.86 -19.63
C ALA A 239 -15.71 -5.84 -18.12
N ALA A 240 -16.75 -5.94 -17.29
CA ALA A 240 -16.58 -6.01 -15.84
C ALA A 240 -15.79 -7.25 -15.41
N ARG A 241 -16.03 -8.41 -16.04
CA ARG A 241 -15.24 -9.63 -15.79
C ARG A 241 -13.75 -9.45 -16.15
N ARG A 242 -13.44 -8.81 -17.30
CA ARG A 242 -12.05 -8.53 -17.69
C ARG A 242 -11.42 -7.50 -16.76
N ALA A 243 -12.12 -6.43 -16.41
CA ALA A 243 -11.63 -5.44 -15.44
C ALA A 243 -11.36 -6.07 -14.05
N ASP A 244 -12.24 -6.96 -13.57
CA ASP A 244 -12.00 -7.74 -12.36
C ASP A 244 -10.75 -8.65 -12.50
N GLY A 245 -10.58 -9.24 -13.66
CA GLY A 245 -9.37 -9.99 -14.00
C GLY A 245 -8.11 -9.14 -13.89
N HIS A 246 -8.15 -7.94 -14.45
CA HIS A 246 -7.02 -6.99 -14.49
C HIS A 246 -6.68 -6.40 -13.11
N ILE A 247 -7.69 -6.02 -12.33
CA ILE A 247 -7.53 -5.30 -11.07
C ILE A 247 -7.41 -6.25 -9.87
N ASN A 248 -8.14 -7.37 -9.87
CA ASN A 248 -8.24 -8.25 -8.70
C ASN A 248 -7.64 -9.64 -8.93
N ARG A 249 -8.18 -10.43 -9.88
CA ARG A 249 -7.82 -11.85 -10.04
C ARG A 249 -6.38 -12.07 -10.47
N TRP A 250 -5.82 -11.21 -11.31
CA TRP A 250 -4.41 -11.28 -11.73
C TRP A 250 -3.43 -11.20 -10.55
N TRP A 251 -3.81 -10.47 -9.50
CA TRP A 251 -2.98 -10.23 -8.32
C TRP A 251 -3.26 -11.19 -7.17
N LEU A 252 -4.45 -11.78 -7.13
CA LEU A 252 -4.84 -12.71 -6.08
C LEU A 252 -4.61 -14.18 -6.46
N ASP A 253 -5.02 -14.58 -7.67
CA ASP A 253 -5.05 -16.00 -8.05
C ASP A 253 -3.66 -16.64 -7.99
N PRO A 254 -2.57 -16.05 -8.55
CA PRO A 254 -1.25 -16.67 -8.51
C PRO A 254 -0.70 -16.84 -7.10
N ILE A 255 -0.80 -15.83 -6.27
CA ILE A 255 -0.27 -15.84 -4.89
C ILE A 255 -1.06 -16.76 -3.95
N LEU A 256 -2.30 -17.08 -4.30
CA LEU A 256 -3.18 -18.00 -3.57
C LEU A 256 -3.26 -19.41 -4.23
N GLY A 257 -2.34 -19.72 -5.14
CA GLY A 257 -2.15 -21.05 -5.71
C GLY A 257 -3.14 -21.46 -6.81
N ARG A 258 -3.87 -20.49 -7.38
CA ARG A 258 -4.83 -20.74 -8.48
C ARG A 258 -4.21 -20.61 -9.87
N GLY A 259 -2.94 -20.16 -9.96
CA GLY A 259 -2.30 -19.80 -11.22
C GLY A 259 -2.83 -18.49 -11.81
N TYR A 260 -2.34 -18.09 -12.97
CA TYR A 260 -2.83 -16.87 -13.64
C TYR A 260 -4.20 -17.12 -14.27
N PRO A 261 -5.15 -16.15 -14.19
CA PRO A 261 -6.48 -16.26 -14.81
C PRO A 261 -6.34 -16.45 -16.32
N GLN A 262 -6.80 -17.59 -16.86
CA GLN A 262 -6.59 -17.95 -18.26
C GLN A 262 -7.24 -16.94 -19.23
N ASP A 263 -8.41 -16.42 -18.89
CA ASP A 263 -9.09 -15.39 -19.68
C ASP A 263 -8.25 -14.10 -19.79
N MET A 264 -7.44 -13.78 -18.79
CA MET A 264 -6.56 -12.61 -18.83
C MET A 264 -5.23 -12.92 -19.54
N VAL A 265 -4.71 -14.13 -19.45
CA VAL A 265 -3.55 -14.56 -20.26
C VAL A 265 -3.88 -14.45 -21.75
N GLU A 266 -5.08 -14.88 -22.15
CA GLU A 266 -5.59 -14.77 -23.51
C GLU A 266 -5.84 -13.30 -23.92
N GLU A 267 -6.40 -12.50 -23.01
CA GLU A 267 -6.69 -11.08 -23.21
C GLU A 267 -5.40 -10.27 -23.50
N TYR A 268 -4.34 -10.53 -22.74
CA TYR A 268 -3.06 -9.82 -22.94
C TYR A 268 -2.27 -10.36 -24.13
N GLY A 269 -2.42 -11.63 -24.47
CA GLY A 269 -1.70 -12.26 -25.58
C GLY A 269 -0.18 -12.21 -25.46
N VAL A 270 0.34 -12.12 -24.22
CA VAL A 270 1.76 -12.05 -23.91
C VAL A 270 2.18 -13.32 -23.16
N ASP A 271 3.22 -13.98 -23.64
CA ASP A 271 3.75 -15.15 -22.96
C ASP A 271 4.43 -14.78 -21.63
N LEU A 272 3.97 -15.44 -20.56
CA LEU A 272 4.60 -15.33 -19.25
C LEU A 272 5.89 -16.18 -19.24
N PRO A 273 7.02 -15.62 -18.72
CA PRO A 273 8.31 -16.31 -18.72
C PRO A 273 8.42 -17.36 -17.59
N VAL A 274 7.39 -18.18 -17.41
CA VAL A 274 7.28 -19.19 -16.33
C VAL A 274 8.33 -20.27 -16.50
N ARG A 275 9.07 -20.55 -15.43
CA ARG A 275 9.96 -21.70 -15.32
C ARG A 275 9.38 -22.74 -14.37
N GLN A 276 9.88 -23.96 -14.45
CA GLN A 276 9.49 -25.03 -13.53
C GLN A 276 9.72 -24.62 -12.07
N GLY A 277 8.68 -24.75 -11.22
CA GLY A 277 8.71 -24.41 -9.81
C GLY A 277 8.37 -22.94 -9.48
N ASP A 278 8.21 -22.06 -10.48
CA ASP A 278 7.92 -20.64 -10.24
C ASP A 278 6.53 -20.44 -9.63
N LEU A 279 5.50 -21.15 -10.14
CA LEU A 279 4.13 -20.98 -9.62
C LEU A 279 4.00 -21.47 -8.17
N GLU A 280 4.71 -22.52 -7.81
CA GLU A 280 4.80 -23.00 -6.42
C GLU A 280 5.54 -21.99 -5.53
N THR A 281 6.57 -21.34 -6.06
CA THR A 281 7.30 -20.26 -5.36
C THR A 281 6.40 -19.04 -5.15
N ILE A 282 5.70 -18.60 -6.19
CA ILE A 282 4.74 -17.47 -6.13
C ILE A 282 3.65 -17.73 -5.09
N ALA A 283 3.15 -18.96 -5.03
CA ALA A 283 2.12 -19.41 -4.10
C ALA A 283 2.68 -19.80 -2.69
N ALA A 284 3.84 -19.28 -2.31
CA ALA A 284 4.37 -19.51 -0.96
C ALA A 284 3.33 -19.12 0.10
N PRO A 285 3.05 -19.96 1.13
CA PRO A 285 1.99 -19.70 2.09
C PRO A 285 2.15 -18.33 2.77
N LEU A 286 1.06 -17.61 2.94
CA LEU A 286 1.00 -16.31 3.60
C LEU A 286 0.46 -16.44 5.03
N ASP A 287 0.96 -15.61 5.95
CA ASP A 287 0.42 -15.51 7.31
C ASP A 287 -0.73 -14.51 7.38
N TRP A 288 -0.76 -13.53 6.48
CA TRP A 288 -1.82 -12.54 6.34
C TRP A 288 -1.84 -11.93 4.93
N LEU A 289 -2.99 -11.39 4.54
CA LEU A 289 -3.15 -10.60 3.31
C LEU A 289 -3.47 -9.15 3.68
N GLY A 290 -2.74 -8.21 3.07
CA GLY A 290 -3.04 -6.78 3.15
C GLY A 290 -3.99 -6.36 2.03
N LEU A 291 -5.00 -5.59 2.41
CA LEU A 291 -5.95 -4.97 1.51
C LEU A 291 -5.81 -3.46 1.58
N ASN A 292 -5.43 -2.83 0.46
CA ASN A 292 -5.59 -1.40 0.28
C ASN A 292 -6.89 -1.16 -0.49
N TYR A 293 -7.75 -0.29 0.05
CA TYR A 293 -9.04 0.04 -0.54
C TYR A 293 -9.30 1.53 -0.53
N TYR A 294 -9.73 2.06 -1.68
CA TYR A 294 -10.06 3.49 -1.81
C TYR A 294 -11.41 3.74 -2.47
N PHE A 295 -11.75 3.01 -3.55
CA PHE A 295 -12.97 3.23 -4.32
C PHE A 295 -13.39 1.96 -5.09
N ARG A 296 -14.62 1.95 -5.60
CA ARG A 296 -15.08 0.95 -6.57
C ARG A 296 -14.91 1.46 -8.00
N GLN A 297 -15.02 0.57 -8.96
CA GLN A 297 -15.04 0.91 -10.37
C GLN A 297 -16.34 0.42 -11.01
N ILE A 298 -17.06 1.33 -11.69
CA ILE A 298 -18.14 0.99 -12.58
C ILE A 298 -17.60 1.07 -14.00
N VAL A 299 -17.74 -0.02 -14.77
CA VAL A 299 -17.09 -0.12 -16.08
C VAL A 299 -18.07 -0.45 -17.20
N THR A 300 -17.79 0.10 -18.38
CA THR A 300 -18.46 -0.20 -19.63
C THR A 300 -17.48 -0.82 -20.63
N ALA A 301 -17.99 -1.54 -21.61
CA ALA A 301 -17.18 -2.10 -22.68
C ALA A 301 -16.49 -0.99 -23.49
N ASP A 302 -15.23 -1.21 -23.83
CA ASP A 302 -14.39 -0.32 -24.65
C ASP A 302 -13.59 -1.14 -25.66
N PRO A 303 -14.24 -1.65 -26.73
CA PRO A 303 -13.62 -2.58 -27.67
C PRO A 303 -12.48 -1.95 -28.47
N ASP A 304 -12.44 -0.62 -28.58
CA ASP A 304 -11.39 0.12 -29.29
C ASP A 304 -10.26 0.56 -28.33
N GLY A 305 -10.42 0.34 -27.02
CA GLY A 305 -9.45 0.67 -25.99
C GLY A 305 -8.31 -0.36 -25.90
N THR A 306 -7.36 -0.08 -25.01
CA THR A 306 -6.32 -1.05 -24.65
C THR A 306 -6.87 -2.09 -23.68
N ALA A 307 -6.15 -3.23 -23.55
CA ALA A 307 -6.49 -4.23 -22.53
C ALA A 307 -6.62 -3.58 -21.13
N PRO A 308 -7.67 -3.91 -20.36
CA PRO A 308 -8.60 -5.04 -20.51
C PRO A 308 -9.88 -4.73 -21.34
N HIS A 309 -9.86 -3.78 -22.28
CA HIS A 309 -11.01 -3.40 -23.13
C HIS A 309 -12.26 -3.05 -22.31
N ALA A 310 -12.03 -2.34 -21.22
CA ALA A 310 -13.03 -1.85 -20.28
C ALA A 310 -12.65 -0.43 -19.84
N ARG A 311 -13.63 0.46 -19.80
CA ARG A 311 -13.45 1.86 -19.40
C ARG A 311 -14.30 2.19 -18.19
N GLN A 312 -13.68 2.80 -17.18
CA GLN A 312 -14.39 3.30 -16.01
C GLN A 312 -15.35 4.43 -16.40
N VAL A 313 -16.51 4.45 -15.78
CA VAL A 313 -17.52 5.51 -15.93
C VAL A 313 -17.85 6.12 -14.57
N SER A 314 -18.09 7.42 -14.59
CA SER A 314 -18.46 8.15 -13.37
C SER A 314 -19.91 7.85 -12.95
N VAL A 315 -20.18 7.86 -11.66
CA VAL A 315 -21.50 7.74 -11.08
C VAL A 315 -22.09 9.13 -10.90
N PRO A 316 -23.17 9.49 -11.60
CA PRO A 316 -23.79 10.81 -11.45
C PRO A 316 -24.23 11.08 -9.99
N GLY A 317 -23.78 12.20 -9.42
CA GLY A 317 -24.13 12.59 -8.06
C GLY A 317 -23.40 11.83 -6.95
N ALA A 318 -22.41 11.00 -7.28
CA ALA A 318 -21.56 10.37 -6.27
C ALA A 318 -20.76 11.42 -5.48
N ARG A 319 -20.53 11.11 -4.21
CA ARG A 319 -19.59 11.88 -3.39
C ARG A 319 -18.16 11.50 -3.77
N LEU A 320 -17.36 12.49 -4.17
CA LEU A 320 -15.98 12.29 -4.61
C LEU A 320 -14.99 12.84 -3.59
N THR A 321 -13.80 12.24 -3.55
CA THR A 321 -12.62 12.78 -2.87
C THR A 321 -11.90 13.79 -3.79
N HIS A 322 -10.85 14.44 -3.30
CA HIS A 322 -9.99 15.31 -4.13
C HIS A 322 -9.18 14.55 -5.20
N MET A 323 -9.21 13.21 -5.17
CA MET A 323 -8.67 12.34 -6.22
C MET A 323 -9.70 12.01 -7.30
N ASP A 324 -10.91 12.61 -7.26
CA ASP A 324 -12.07 12.23 -8.07
C ASP A 324 -12.51 10.76 -7.89
N TRP A 325 -12.16 10.14 -6.76
CA TRP A 325 -12.57 8.79 -6.40
C TRP A 325 -13.91 8.80 -5.68
N GLU A 326 -14.81 7.90 -6.07
CA GLU A 326 -16.08 7.74 -5.40
C GLU A 326 -15.90 7.25 -3.96
N VAL A 327 -16.55 7.91 -3.00
CA VAL A 327 -16.63 7.44 -1.62
C VAL A 327 -17.70 6.35 -1.51
N HIS A 328 -17.26 5.10 -1.39
CA HIS A 328 -18.14 3.93 -1.38
C HIS A 328 -17.69 2.90 -0.33
N ALA A 329 -18.06 3.13 0.93
CA ALA A 329 -17.62 2.30 2.05
C ALA A 329 -18.10 0.83 1.97
N GLU A 330 -19.24 0.57 1.35
CA GLU A 330 -19.79 -0.78 1.13
C GLU A 330 -18.83 -1.66 0.30
N GLY A 331 -18.04 -1.06 -0.57
CA GLY A 331 -17.05 -1.77 -1.36
C GLY A 331 -15.96 -2.43 -0.52
N LEU A 332 -15.56 -1.79 0.58
CA LEU A 332 -14.61 -2.39 1.52
C LEU A 332 -15.20 -3.64 2.19
N GLU A 333 -16.47 -3.58 2.62
CA GLU A 333 -17.18 -4.74 3.16
C GLU A 333 -17.27 -5.89 2.14
N GLN A 334 -17.62 -5.57 0.88
CA GLN A 334 -17.72 -6.55 -0.20
C GLN A 334 -16.36 -7.26 -0.45
N LEU A 335 -15.25 -6.51 -0.50
CA LEU A 335 -13.93 -7.10 -0.70
C LEU A 335 -13.48 -7.97 0.46
N LEU A 336 -13.71 -7.53 1.71
CA LEU A 336 -13.39 -8.33 2.89
C LEU A 336 -14.14 -9.66 2.89
N LEU A 337 -15.43 -9.66 2.53
CA LEU A 337 -16.24 -10.88 2.42
C LEU A 337 -15.77 -11.73 1.23
N ARG A 338 -15.47 -11.14 0.08
CA ARG A 338 -14.93 -11.86 -1.09
C ARG A 338 -13.63 -12.58 -0.76
N LEU A 339 -12.68 -11.90 -0.11
CA LEU A 339 -11.41 -12.51 0.31
C LEU A 339 -11.61 -13.68 1.28
N THR A 340 -12.64 -13.59 2.12
CA THR A 340 -13.01 -14.65 3.08
C THR A 340 -13.68 -15.82 2.39
N GLU A 341 -14.76 -15.57 1.64
CA GLU A 341 -15.68 -16.59 1.11
C GLU A 341 -15.13 -17.25 -0.17
N GLU A 342 -14.59 -16.45 -1.10
CA GLU A 342 -14.09 -16.94 -2.38
C GLU A 342 -12.65 -17.45 -2.28
N TYR A 343 -11.80 -16.74 -1.54
CA TYR A 343 -10.36 -17.02 -1.47
C TYR A 343 -9.92 -17.77 -0.22
N GLY A 344 -10.75 -17.82 0.83
CA GLY A 344 -10.43 -18.53 2.07
C GLY A 344 -9.28 -17.91 2.86
N VAL A 345 -9.06 -16.61 2.74
CA VAL A 345 -8.00 -15.89 3.45
C VAL A 345 -8.28 -15.92 4.95
N GLY A 346 -7.36 -16.50 5.72
CA GLY A 346 -7.54 -16.73 7.17
C GLY A 346 -7.20 -15.52 8.06
N ARG A 347 -6.49 -14.51 7.54
CA ARG A 347 -6.16 -13.26 8.27
C ARG A 347 -5.98 -12.11 7.29
N ILE A 348 -6.71 -11.04 7.51
CA ILE A 348 -6.70 -9.85 6.66
C ILE A 348 -6.36 -8.62 7.51
N TYR A 349 -5.54 -7.74 6.98
CA TYR A 349 -5.40 -6.36 7.44
C TYR A 349 -5.89 -5.41 6.35
N VAL A 350 -6.69 -4.41 6.69
CA VAL A 350 -6.80 -3.22 5.84
C VAL A 350 -5.53 -2.43 6.06
N THR A 351 -4.62 -2.52 5.11
CA THR A 351 -3.26 -1.96 5.22
C THR A 351 -3.17 -0.52 4.73
N GLU A 352 -4.16 -0.09 3.95
CA GLU A 352 -4.39 1.31 3.61
C GLU A 352 -5.88 1.56 3.33
N ASN A 353 -6.42 2.60 3.94
CA ASN A 353 -7.69 3.21 3.59
C ASN A 353 -7.69 4.67 4.04
N GLY A 354 -8.09 5.58 3.17
CA GLY A 354 -8.06 7.00 3.42
C GLY A 354 -8.57 7.82 2.24
N SER A 355 -8.57 9.13 2.41
CA SER A 355 -9.11 10.05 1.41
C SER A 355 -8.36 11.37 1.38
N ALA A 356 -8.12 11.92 0.20
CA ALA A 356 -7.59 13.26 0.02
C ALA A 356 -8.73 14.28 -0.01
N TYR A 357 -8.50 15.41 0.65
CA TYR A 357 -9.34 16.61 0.57
C TYR A 357 -8.48 17.86 0.61
N GLU A 358 -9.04 18.99 0.18
CA GLU A 358 -8.42 20.29 0.37
C GLU A 358 -8.44 20.66 1.86
N ASP A 359 -7.27 20.78 2.45
CA ASP A 359 -7.13 21.10 3.86
C ASP A 359 -6.74 22.58 4.02
N VAL A 360 -7.54 23.30 4.78
CA VAL A 360 -7.31 24.72 5.07
C VAL A 360 -6.93 24.91 6.53
N VAL A 361 -5.77 25.54 6.78
CA VAL A 361 -5.36 25.91 8.13
C VAL A 361 -6.16 27.12 8.57
N ALA A 362 -6.93 26.98 9.64
CA ALA A 362 -7.72 28.05 10.22
C ALA A 362 -6.84 29.10 10.94
N ALA A 363 -7.42 30.27 11.26
CA ALA A 363 -6.67 31.35 11.89
C ALA A 363 -6.09 30.98 13.27
N ASP A 364 -6.68 30.02 13.96
CA ASP A 364 -6.18 29.46 15.23
C ASP A 364 -5.14 28.35 15.06
N GLY A 365 -4.80 28.01 13.82
CA GLY A 365 -3.83 26.99 13.46
C GLY A 365 -4.40 25.57 13.39
N SER A 366 -5.70 25.36 13.63
CA SER A 366 -6.36 24.06 13.48
C SER A 366 -6.62 23.72 12.02
N VAL A 367 -6.84 22.44 11.73
CA VAL A 367 -7.23 21.94 10.40
C VAL A 367 -8.51 21.11 10.54
N HIS A 368 -9.60 21.65 10.00
CA HIS A 368 -10.92 21.03 10.05
C HIS A 368 -11.20 20.31 8.74
N ASP A 369 -11.34 18.98 8.80
CA ASP A 369 -11.54 18.09 7.65
C ASP A 369 -12.73 17.14 7.85
N PRO A 370 -13.97 17.67 7.96
CA PRO A 370 -15.15 16.88 8.30
C PRO A 370 -15.48 15.78 7.27
N GLU A 371 -15.15 15.98 6.01
CA GLU A 371 -15.32 14.96 4.97
C GLU A 371 -14.44 13.75 5.23
N ARG A 372 -13.18 13.94 5.67
CA ARG A 372 -12.26 12.84 6.01
C ARG A 372 -12.70 12.15 7.30
N VAL A 373 -13.21 12.90 8.29
CA VAL A 373 -13.83 12.32 9.49
C VAL A 373 -14.96 11.38 9.09
N ARG A 374 -15.88 11.84 8.24
CA ARG A 374 -17.01 11.04 7.76
C ARG A 374 -16.57 9.82 6.96
N TYR A 375 -15.60 9.99 6.04
CA TYR A 375 -15.03 8.89 5.27
C TYR A 375 -14.50 7.80 6.19
N LEU A 376 -13.71 8.16 7.18
CA LEU A 376 -13.09 7.25 8.15
C LEU A 376 -14.17 6.47 8.95
N GLU A 377 -15.17 7.17 9.46
CA GLU A 377 -16.25 6.53 10.23
C GLU A 377 -17.07 5.55 9.39
N GLU A 378 -17.39 5.90 8.14
CA GLU A 378 -18.16 5.03 7.24
C GLU A 378 -17.38 3.75 6.88
N HIS A 379 -16.06 3.86 6.60
CA HIS A 379 -15.23 2.71 6.24
C HIS A 379 -14.94 1.81 7.45
N LEU A 380 -14.71 2.37 8.64
CA LEU A 380 -14.60 1.57 9.87
C LEU A 380 -15.90 0.85 10.21
N ALA A 381 -17.06 1.47 9.98
CA ALA A 381 -18.34 0.81 10.13
C ALA A 381 -18.51 -0.35 9.12
N ALA A 382 -18.01 -0.20 7.89
CA ALA A 382 -17.99 -1.29 6.90
C ALA A 382 -17.09 -2.45 7.35
N CYS A 383 -15.92 -2.16 7.91
CA CYS A 383 -15.05 -3.16 8.53
C CYS A 383 -15.77 -3.94 9.65
N ALA A 384 -16.44 -3.22 10.55
CA ALA A 384 -17.18 -3.86 11.64
C ALA A 384 -18.33 -4.75 11.13
N ARG A 385 -19.04 -4.32 10.06
CA ARG A 385 -20.09 -5.16 9.42
C ARG A 385 -19.51 -6.42 8.80
N ALA A 386 -18.35 -6.30 8.10
CA ALA A 386 -17.68 -7.46 7.52
C ALA A 386 -17.25 -8.47 8.59
N VAL A 387 -16.68 -8.00 9.70
CA VAL A 387 -16.32 -8.84 10.85
C VAL A 387 -17.56 -9.51 11.44
N GLY A 388 -18.66 -8.77 11.61
CA GLY A 388 -19.94 -9.32 12.08
C GLY A 388 -20.51 -10.41 11.17
N LYS A 389 -20.09 -10.46 9.90
CA LYS A 389 -20.41 -11.49 8.90
C LYS A 389 -19.35 -12.59 8.76
N GLY A 390 -18.29 -12.56 9.57
CA GLY A 390 -17.27 -13.61 9.65
C GLY A 390 -15.95 -13.29 8.93
N ALA A 391 -15.73 -12.08 8.43
CA ALA A 391 -14.44 -11.72 7.86
C ALA A 391 -13.33 -11.71 8.93
N PRO A 392 -12.18 -12.39 8.70
CA PRO A 392 -11.07 -12.50 9.65
C PRO A 392 -10.18 -11.25 9.64
N LEU A 393 -10.80 -10.07 9.79
CA LEU A 393 -10.11 -8.79 9.81
C LEU A 393 -9.41 -8.58 11.15
N ALA A 394 -8.08 -8.49 11.11
CA ALA A 394 -7.23 -8.37 12.29
C ALA A 394 -6.81 -6.94 12.63
N GLY A 395 -6.94 -5.99 11.69
CA GLY A 395 -6.57 -4.61 11.94
C GLY A 395 -6.84 -3.69 10.76
N TYR A 396 -6.67 -2.38 11.03
CA TYR A 396 -6.88 -1.30 10.06
C TYR A 396 -5.78 -0.26 10.20
N PHE A 397 -5.15 0.10 9.09
CA PHE A 397 -4.14 1.13 9.00
C PHE A 397 -4.69 2.30 8.18
N ALA A 398 -4.80 3.46 8.80
CA ALA A 398 -5.22 4.66 8.10
C ALA A 398 -4.11 5.13 7.13
N TRP A 399 -4.48 5.38 5.89
CA TRP A 399 -3.64 6.08 4.93
C TRP A 399 -4.02 7.56 4.86
N SER A 400 -3.17 8.45 5.35
CA SER A 400 -1.80 8.26 5.81
C SER A 400 -1.62 8.90 7.19
N LEU A 401 -0.54 8.54 7.91
CA LEU A 401 -0.18 9.23 9.16
C LEU A 401 -0.15 10.74 8.96
N MET A 402 0.52 11.20 7.90
CA MET A 402 0.67 12.62 7.59
C MET A 402 0.54 12.89 6.09
N ASP A 403 0.23 14.14 5.73
CA ASP A 403 0.32 14.59 4.35
C ASP A 403 1.73 14.35 3.82
N ASN A 404 1.85 13.93 2.55
CA ASN A 404 3.12 13.51 2.00
C ASN A 404 3.19 13.74 0.49
N PHE A 405 4.25 13.28 -0.15
CA PHE A 405 4.43 13.32 -1.59
C PHE A 405 3.52 12.27 -2.25
N GLU A 406 2.40 12.70 -2.86
CA GLU A 406 1.42 11.82 -3.52
C GLU A 406 1.83 11.50 -4.96
N TRP A 407 3.00 10.94 -5.12
CA TRP A 407 3.51 10.39 -6.37
C TRP A 407 3.47 11.39 -7.54
N ALA A 408 2.79 11.05 -8.65
CA ALA A 408 2.66 11.94 -9.80
C ALA A 408 1.83 13.22 -9.53
N TYR A 409 1.09 13.27 -8.43
CA TYR A 409 0.32 14.45 -8.00
C TYR A 409 1.11 15.41 -7.10
N GLY A 410 2.38 15.10 -6.79
CA GLY A 410 3.21 15.95 -5.93
C GLY A 410 2.61 16.14 -4.55
N TYR A 411 2.52 17.38 -4.08
CA TYR A 411 2.01 17.71 -2.73
C TYR A 411 0.57 18.22 -2.70
N ASP A 412 -0.15 18.18 -3.82
CA ASP A 412 -1.53 18.67 -3.91
C ASP A 412 -2.54 17.78 -3.18
N LYS A 413 -2.35 16.46 -3.21
CA LYS A 413 -3.29 15.49 -2.66
C LYS A 413 -2.94 15.13 -1.22
N ARG A 414 -3.75 15.60 -0.26
CA ARG A 414 -3.50 15.49 1.18
C ARG A 414 -4.32 14.38 1.81
N PHE A 415 -3.70 13.26 2.12
CA PHE A 415 -4.32 12.08 2.75
C PHE A 415 -4.14 12.03 4.28
N GLY A 416 -3.19 12.79 4.81
CA GLY A 416 -2.75 12.67 6.19
C GLY A 416 -3.84 12.89 7.24
N LEU A 417 -3.77 12.16 8.34
CA LEU A 417 -4.42 12.51 9.61
C LEU A 417 -3.72 13.70 10.28
N VAL A 418 -2.48 13.94 9.88
CA VAL A 418 -1.66 15.08 10.31
C VAL A 418 -1.35 15.94 9.09
N HIS A 419 -1.64 17.22 9.18
CA HIS A 419 -1.27 18.22 8.19
C HIS A 419 0.22 18.52 8.27
N VAL A 420 0.90 18.58 7.12
CA VAL A 420 2.29 19.03 7.00
C VAL A 420 2.35 20.34 6.24
N ASP A 421 2.90 21.35 6.85
CA ASP A 421 3.32 22.58 6.18
C ASP A 421 4.69 22.30 5.55
N TYR A 422 4.74 22.03 4.27
CA TYR A 422 5.97 21.62 3.58
C TYR A 422 7.06 22.70 3.58
N ALA A 423 6.72 23.97 3.75
CA ALA A 423 7.71 25.05 3.83
C ALA A 423 8.45 25.08 5.18
N THR A 424 7.74 24.81 6.27
CA THR A 424 8.27 24.86 7.64
C THR A 424 8.45 23.50 8.29
N GLN A 425 7.92 22.46 7.66
CA GLN A 425 7.87 21.10 8.18
C GLN A 425 7.07 20.97 9.49
N ARG A 426 6.19 21.93 9.81
CA ARG A 426 5.32 21.87 10.98
C ARG A 426 4.22 20.84 10.77
N ARG A 427 4.02 20.00 11.82
CA ARG A 427 2.95 18.99 11.88
C ARG A 427 1.78 19.54 12.70
N THR A 428 0.56 19.37 12.20
CA THR A 428 -0.69 19.72 12.91
C THR A 428 -1.69 18.60 12.80
N VAL A 429 -2.09 17.99 13.91
CA VAL A 429 -3.10 16.91 13.90
C VAL A 429 -4.43 17.51 13.44
N LYS A 430 -5.04 16.92 12.41
CA LYS A 430 -6.33 17.35 11.84
C LYS A 430 -7.50 16.83 12.68
N SER A 431 -8.71 17.35 12.44
CA SER A 431 -9.92 16.85 13.10
C SER A 431 -10.11 15.34 12.89
N SER A 432 -9.78 14.81 11.70
CA SER A 432 -9.81 13.37 11.43
C SER A 432 -8.82 12.60 12.29
N GLY A 433 -7.62 13.12 12.53
CA GLY A 433 -6.63 12.52 13.43
C GLY A 433 -7.12 12.48 14.88
N LEU A 434 -7.72 13.58 15.36
CA LEU A 434 -8.33 13.63 16.70
C LEU A 434 -9.48 12.61 16.81
N ARG A 435 -10.32 12.51 15.78
CA ARG A 435 -11.42 11.54 15.76
C ARG A 435 -10.92 10.09 15.70
N TYR A 436 -9.85 9.82 14.93
CA TYR A 436 -9.20 8.51 14.92
C TYR A 436 -8.74 8.11 16.33
N ALA A 437 -8.05 9.01 17.03
CA ALA A 437 -7.60 8.79 18.40
C ALA A 437 -8.77 8.54 19.39
N GLU A 438 -9.93 9.18 19.19
CA GLU A 438 -11.14 8.89 19.96
C GLU A 438 -11.67 7.48 19.70
N LEU A 439 -11.76 7.07 18.44
CA LEU A 439 -12.24 5.73 18.06
C LEU A 439 -11.35 4.62 18.62
N VAL A 440 -10.04 4.80 18.59
CA VAL A 440 -9.07 3.89 19.22
C VAL A 440 -9.33 3.77 20.71
N ARG A 441 -9.48 4.90 21.41
CA ARG A 441 -9.77 4.90 22.88
C ARG A 441 -11.12 4.30 23.20
N GLU A 442 -12.16 4.59 22.42
CA GLU A 442 -13.49 4.00 22.59
C GLU A 442 -13.44 2.47 22.46
N HIS A 443 -12.65 1.94 21.51
CA HIS A 443 -12.45 0.51 21.34
C HIS A 443 -11.67 -0.09 22.53
N ALA A 444 -10.56 0.55 22.96
CA ALA A 444 -9.75 0.08 24.09
C ALA A 444 -10.55 0.03 25.41
N GLY A 445 -11.35 1.05 25.72
CA GLY A 445 -12.20 1.07 26.92
C GLY A 445 -13.24 -0.06 26.96
N ARG A 446 -13.69 -0.54 25.79
CA ARG A 446 -14.58 -1.72 25.68
C ARG A 446 -13.85 -3.04 25.98
N ARG A 447 -12.54 -3.14 25.64
CA ARG A 447 -11.69 -4.30 25.94
C ARG A 447 -11.61 -4.51 27.47
N GLU A 448 -11.33 -3.45 28.21
CA GLU A 448 -11.22 -3.50 29.67
C GLU A 448 -12.55 -3.88 30.35
N GLY A 449 -13.68 -3.36 29.85
CA GLY A 449 -15.01 -3.68 30.36
C GLY A 449 -15.45 -5.12 30.10
N ARG A 450 -14.97 -5.77 29.02
CA ARG A 450 -15.24 -7.20 28.72
C ARG A 450 -14.39 -8.17 29.52
N THR A 451 -13.18 -7.76 29.94
CA THR A 451 -12.29 -8.59 30.78
C THR A 451 -12.68 -8.54 32.25
N ALA A 452 -13.48 -7.55 32.66
CA ALA A 452 -13.93 -7.36 34.04
C ALA A 452 -15.34 -7.96 34.32
N ALA A 453 -16.02 -8.48 33.32
CA ALA A 453 -17.32 -9.14 33.40
C ALA A 453 -17.21 -10.65 33.18
#